data_7ca91d77cd85b508bc62500feb57b272
#
_entry.id   7ca91d77cd85b508bc62500feb57b272
#
_cell.length_a   1.000
_cell.length_b   1.000
_cell.length_c   1.000
_cell.angle_alpha   90.00
_cell.angle_beta   90.00
_cell.angle_gamma   90.00
#
_symmetry.space_group_name_H-M   'P 1'
#
loop_
_entity.id
_entity.type
_entity.pdbx_description
1 polymer ?
#
loop_
_entity_poly.entity_id
_entity_poly.type
_entity_poly.pdbx_seq_one_letter_code
_entity_poly.pdbx_strand_id
1 'polypeptide(L)'
;MLIPQSFHTASDDLPWADGWAGDPGIKLKLLMADIEGGRYAVRMLFAPGVEVFPHKHSGEVHAFTFAGCWRYLEYPDSPDNRAGSYLFEPPGSTHTLKVADDAGCPTDVLFVMYGALLHLGPDGSVVGTVRAWSFLAREAGTGRGRPEAKERSRGVTG
;
A
#
# COMPACT_ATOMS: atom_id res chain seq x y z
N MET A 1 -3.30 -29.55 21.07
CA MET A 1 -2.52 -28.40 20.58
C MET A 1 -2.71 -28.30 19.07
N LEU A 2 -3.20 -27.16 18.55
CA LEU A 2 -3.28 -26.94 17.10
C LEU A 2 -1.88 -26.56 16.63
N ILE A 3 -1.38 -27.28 15.62
CA ILE A 3 -0.11 -26.96 14.98
C ILE A 3 -0.40 -25.87 13.95
N PRO A 4 0.29 -24.72 13.98
CA PRO A 4 0.15 -23.68 12.96
C PRO A 4 0.47 -24.27 11.57
N GLN A 5 -0.38 -23.97 10.60
CA GLN A 5 -0.22 -24.47 9.22
C GLN A 5 0.14 -23.30 8.29
N SER A 6 0.99 -23.59 7.31
CA SER A 6 1.22 -22.69 6.19
C SER A 6 -0.02 -22.67 5.29
N PHE A 7 -0.31 -21.52 4.68
CA PHE A 7 -1.29 -21.41 3.61
C PHE A 7 -0.62 -20.95 2.32
N HIS A 8 -1.18 -21.37 1.21
CA HIS A 8 -0.70 -21.04 -0.13
C HIS A 8 -1.71 -20.13 -0.83
N THR A 9 -1.21 -19.09 -1.47
CA THR A 9 -2.00 -18.20 -2.33
C THR A 9 -1.33 -18.13 -3.70
N ALA A 10 -2.00 -18.62 -4.73
CA ALA A 10 -1.56 -18.43 -6.10
C ALA A 10 -1.98 -17.02 -6.56
N SER A 11 -1.00 -16.15 -6.74
CA SER A 11 -1.26 -14.74 -7.12
C SER A 11 -2.08 -14.61 -8.41
N ASP A 12 -1.93 -15.57 -9.34
CA ASP A 12 -2.62 -15.51 -10.63
C ASP A 12 -4.11 -15.87 -10.53
N ASP A 13 -4.50 -16.57 -9.48
CA ASP A 13 -5.91 -16.91 -9.21
C ASP A 13 -6.68 -15.72 -8.59
N LEU A 14 -5.99 -14.68 -8.14
CA LEU A 14 -6.61 -13.52 -7.52
C LEU A 14 -6.93 -12.44 -8.57
N PRO A 15 -8.11 -11.79 -8.49
CA PRO A 15 -8.42 -10.68 -9.36
C PRO A 15 -7.59 -9.44 -9.02
N TRP A 16 -7.33 -8.61 -10.03
CA TRP A 16 -6.82 -7.26 -9.82
C TRP A 16 -7.96 -6.32 -9.40
N ALA A 17 -7.75 -5.58 -8.33
CA ALA A 17 -8.56 -4.42 -7.99
C ALA A 17 -8.00 -3.18 -8.69
N ASP A 18 -8.80 -2.52 -9.50
CA ASP A 18 -8.43 -1.33 -10.26
C ASP A 18 -8.61 -0.03 -9.44
N GLY A 19 -7.86 1.00 -9.81
CA GLY A 19 -8.04 2.36 -9.28
C GLY A 19 -7.66 2.49 -7.81
N TRP A 20 -6.59 1.84 -7.38
CA TRP A 20 -6.09 2.02 -6.01
C TRP A 20 -5.71 3.49 -5.76
N ALA A 21 -6.09 4.00 -4.59
CA ALA A 21 -5.90 5.39 -4.19
C ALA A 21 -6.53 6.43 -5.15
N GLY A 22 -7.51 6.02 -5.95
CA GLY A 22 -8.18 6.88 -6.93
C GLY A 22 -7.42 7.05 -8.25
N ASP A 23 -6.28 6.39 -8.42
CA ASP A 23 -5.49 6.43 -9.65
C ASP A 23 -5.79 5.19 -10.54
N PRO A 24 -6.35 5.37 -11.76
CA PRO A 24 -6.64 4.26 -12.66
C PRO A 24 -5.39 3.52 -13.16
N GLY A 25 -4.21 4.14 -13.06
CA GLY A 25 -2.92 3.54 -13.39
C GLY A 25 -2.40 2.56 -12.33
N ILE A 26 -3.10 2.42 -11.19
CA ILE A 26 -2.67 1.54 -10.10
C ILE A 26 -3.66 0.40 -9.92
N LYS A 27 -3.15 -0.84 -9.97
CA LYS A 27 -3.89 -2.06 -9.68
C LYS A 27 -3.27 -2.78 -8.49
N LEU A 28 -4.10 -3.53 -7.75
CA LEU A 28 -3.66 -4.21 -6.54
C LEU A 28 -4.28 -5.60 -6.42
N LYS A 29 -3.51 -6.57 -5.94
CA LYS A 29 -3.97 -7.86 -5.43
C LYS A 29 -3.59 -7.98 -3.96
N LEU A 30 -4.56 -8.33 -3.12
CA LEU A 30 -4.29 -8.67 -1.72
C LEU A 30 -3.88 -10.14 -1.65
N LEU A 31 -2.65 -10.41 -1.20
CA LEU A 31 -2.15 -11.77 -1.04
C LEU A 31 -2.36 -12.30 0.38
N MET A 32 -2.27 -11.43 1.38
CA MET A 32 -2.41 -11.78 2.78
C MET A 32 -2.76 -10.53 3.60
N ALA A 33 -3.66 -10.69 4.58
CA ALA A 33 -3.91 -9.71 5.61
C ALA A 33 -3.96 -10.40 6.98
N ASP A 34 -3.04 -10.02 7.85
CA ASP A 34 -3.00 -10.42 9.27
C ASP A 34 -3.38 -9.19 10.11
N ILE A 35 -4.64 -9.14 10.52
CA ILE A 35 -5.20 -7.98 11.23
C ILE A 35 -4.62 -7.88 12.64
N GLU A 36 -4.48 -9.01 13.33
CA GLU A 36 -3.96 -9.05 14.70
C GLU A 36 -2.47 -8.74 14.74
N GLY A 37 -1.70 -9.28 13.79
CA GLY A 37 -0.27 -8.99 13.64
C GLY A 37 0.02 -7.66 12.96
N GLY A 38 -1.00 -6.95 12.45
CA GLY A 38 -0.87 -5.63 11.85
C GLY A 38 -0.02 -5.61 10.57
N ARG A 39 -0.08 -6.68 9.76
CA ARG A 39 0.73 -6.81 8.53
C ARG A 39 -0.11 -7.29 7.35
N TYR A 40 0.33 -6.96 6.15
CA TYR A 40 -0.31 -7.37 4.92
C TYR A 40 0.68 -7.48 3.77
N ALA A 41 0.37 -8.33 2.81
CA ALA A 41 1.14 -8.50 1.59
C ALA A 41 0.24 -8.20 0.39
N VAL A 42 0.71 -7.31 -0.49
CA VAL A 42 0.01 -6.87 -1.70
C VAL A 42 0.96 -6.93 -2.90
N ARG A 43 0.44 -7.39 -4.04
CA ARG A 43 1.11 -7.21 -5.31
C ARG A 43 0.48 -6.02 -6.02
N MET A 44 1.29 -5.09 -6.45
CA MET A 44 0.84 -3.86 -7.08
C MET A 44 1.39 -3.76 -8.49
N LEU A 45 0.55 -3.28 -9.40
CA LEU A 45 0.91 -3.01 -10.78
C LEU A 45 0.67 -1.53 -11.05
N PHE A 46 1.72 -0.85 -11.49
CA PHE A 46 1.70 0.58 -11.79
C PHE A 46 1.92 0.81 -13.28
N ALA A 47 1.09 1.65 -13.89
CA ALA A 47 1.35 2.12 -15.25
C ALA A 47 2.62 3.00 -15.30
N PRO A 48 3.32 3.08 -16.45
CA PRO A 48 4.42 4.03 -16.62
C PRO A 48 4.01 5.45 -16.26
N GLY A 49 4.89 6.19 -15.61
CA GLY A 49 4.68 7.57 -15.21
C GLY A 49 3.85 7.78 -13.94
N VAL A 50 3.26 6.74 -13.35
CA VAL A 50 2.51 6.87 -12.09
C VAL A 50 3.38 7.46 -11.00
N GLU A 51 2.80 8.39 -10.25
CA GLU A 51 3.38 8.97 -9.05
C GLU A 51 2.41 8.79 -7.88
N VAL A 52 2.82 8.00 -6.89
CA VAL A 52 2.06 7.83 -5.65
C VAL A 52 2.39 8.99 -4.74
N PHE A 53 1.36 9.71 -4.28
CA PHE A 53 1.54 10.87 -3.42
C PHE A 53 2.37 10.57 -2.15
N PRO A 54 2.93 11.60 -1.49
CA PRO A 54 3.77 11.45 -0.31
C PRO A 54 3.07 10.64 0.77
N HIS A 55 3.75 9.63 1.29
CA HIS A 55 3.22 8.76 2.34
C HIS A 55 4.32 8.37 3.32
N LYS A 56 3.87 7.97 4.51
CA LYS A 56 4.74 7.52 5.60
C LYS A 56 4.32 6.12 6.03
N HIS A 57 5.29 5.25 6.27
CA HIS A 57 5.05 3.94 6.85
C HIS A 57 5.26 3.97 8.37
N SER A 58 4.28 3.48 9.14
CA SER A 58 4.42 3.38 10.60
C SER A 58 5.24 2.16 11.04
N GLY A 59 5.32 1.14 10.19
CA GLY A 59 6.13 -0.07 10.35
C GLY A 59 7.12 -0.23 9.19
N GLU A 60 7.86 -1.31 9.20
CA GLU A 60 8.79 -1.64 8.11
C GLU A 60 8.06 -2.13 6.86
N VAL A 61 8.72 -1.97 5.71
CA VAL A 61 8.25 -2.48 4.43
C VAL A 61 9.37 -3.23 3.73
N HIS A 62 8.99 -4.35 3.10
CA HIS A 62 9.84 -5.11 2.20
C HIS A 62 9.22 -5.06 0.80
N ALA A 63 9.98 -4.62 -0.19
CA ALA A 63 9.54 -4.56 -1.58
C ALA A 63 10.41 -5.43 -2.48
N PHE A 64 9.75 -6.21 -3.35
CA PHE A 64 10.40 -7.03 -4.38
C PHE A 64 9.85 -6.63 -5.74
N THR A 65 10.74 -6.18 -6.63
CA THR A 65 10.36 -5.78 -7.98
C THR A 65 10.46 -6.93 -8.96
N PHE A 66 9.36 -7.26 -9.65
CA PHE A 66 9.31 -8.32 -10.67
C PHE A 66 9.53 -7.77 -12.07
N ALA A 67 9.04 -6.55 -12.35
CA ALA A 67 9.15 -5.91 -13.66
C ALA A 67 9.11 -4.39 -13.54
N GLY A 68 9.51 -3.68 -14.60
CA GLY A 68 9.45 -2.22 -14.68
C GLY A 68 10.60 -1.52 -14.00
N CYS A 69 10.35 -0.25 -13.63
CA CYS A 69 11.36 0.64 -13.05
C CYS A 69 10.70 1.71 -12.19
N TRP A 70 11.15 1.88 -10.96
CA TRP A 70 10.63 2.88 -10.04
C TRP A 70 11.67 3.33 -9.02
N ARG A 71 11.44 4.48 -8.39
CA ARG A 71 12.29 5.06 -7.34
C ARG A 71 11.48 5.87 -6.35
N TYR A 72 12.12 6.28 -5.26
CA TYR A 72 11.62 7.35 -4.40
C TYR A 72 12.26 8.69 -4.77
N LEU A 73 11.44 9.73 -4.89
CA LEU A 73 11.91 11.06 -5.30
C LEU A 73 12.85 11.70 -4.29
N GLU A 74 12.71 11.35 -3.01
CA GLU A 74 13.52 11.84 -1.90
C GLU A 74 14.95 11.27 -1.89
N TYR A 75 15.20 10.20 -2.65
CA TYR A 75 16.52 9.54 -2.71
C TYR A 75 17.09 9.52 -4.13
N PRO A 76 17.42 10.72 -4.71
CA PRO A 76 17.82 10.83 -6.12
C PRO A 76 19.11 10.08 -6.46
N ASP A 77 19.98 9.88 -5.47
CA ASP A 77 21.27 9.18 -5.63
C ASP A 77 21.17 7.67 -5.45
N SER A 78 19.99 7.16 -5.01
CA SER A 78 19.77 5.72 -4.89
C SER A 78 19.54 5.09 -6.26
N PRO A 79 19.99 3.84 -6.47
CA PRO A 79 19.68 3.11 -7.69
C PRO A 79 18.16 2.97 -7.90
N ASP A 80 17.74 2.92 -9.17
CA ASP A 80 16.36 2.54 -9.50
C ASP A 80 16.05 1.12 -9.09
N ASN A 81 14.84 0.89 -8.62
CA ASN A 81 14.31 -0.44 -8.39
C ASN A 81 13.84 -1.03 -9.73
N ARG A 82 14.49 -2.08 -10.18
CA ARG A 82 14.20 -2.83 -11.42
C ARG A 82 13.93 -4.29 -11.10
N ALA A 83 13.56 -5.08 -12.09
CA ALA A 83 13.37 -6.52 -11.92
C ALA A 83 14.54 -7.16 -11.15
N GLY A 84 14.21 -7.88 -10.06
CA GLY A 84 15.19 -8.49 -9.15
C GLY A 84 15.65 -7.60 -7.99
N SER A 85 15.22 -6.33 -7.94
CA SER A 85 15.54 -5.45 -6.81
C SER A 85 14.75 -5.83 -5.55
N TYR A 86 15.44 -5.79 -4.42
CA TYR A 86 14.87 -5.79 -3.09
C TYR A 86 15.11 -4.45 -2.42
N LEU A 87 14.09 -3.89 -1.81
CA LEU A 87 14.16 -2.64 -1.06
C LEU A 87 13.59 -2.86 0.34
N PHE A 88 14.29 -2.34 1.34
CA PHE A 88 13.85 -2.30 2.74
C PHE A 88 13.59 -0.86 3.17
N GLU A 89 12.45 -0.64 3.81
CA GLU A 89 12.07 0.64 4.38
C GLU A 89 11.94 0.51 5.89
N PRO A 90 12.75 1.26 6.65
CA PRO A 90 12.62 1.25 8.10
C PRO A 90 11.31 1.95 8.54
N PRO A 91 10.78 1.61 9.73
CA PRO A 91 9.64 2.30 10.31
C PRO A 91 9.85 3.83 10.35
N GLY A 92 8.83 4.57 9.96
CA GLY A 92 8.86 6.03 9.96
C GLY A 92 9.40 6.66 8.67
N SER A 93 9.82 5.87 7.67
CA SER A 93 10.22 6.37 6.36
C SER A 93 9.07 7.13 5.67
N THR A 94 9.43 8.24 5.03
CA THR A 94 8.47 9.10 4.30
C THR A 94 9.02 9.31 2.90
N HIS A 95 8.19 9.07 1.89
CA HIS A 95 8.63 9.15 0.50
C HIS A 95 7.47 9.22 -0.51
N THR A 96 7.83 9.57 -1.75
CA THR A 96 6.98 9.63 -2.93
C THR A 96 7.48 8.60 -3.93
N LEU A 97 6.69 7.57 -4.24
CA LEU A 97 7.04 6.58 -5.26
C LEU A 97 6.78 7.16 -6.65
N LYS A 98 7.79 7.09 -7.51
CA LYS A 98 7.71 7.48 -8.92
C LYS A 98 8.08 6.32 -9.82
N VAL A 99 7.18 5.95 -10.73
CA VAL A 99 7.44 5.00 -11.81
C VAL A 99 8.07 5.73 -12.98
N ALA A 100 9.07 5.13 -13.60
CA ALA A 100 9.71 5.71 -14.79
C ALA A 100 8.71 5.85 -15.94
N ASP A 101 8.72 6.99 -16.61
CA ASP A 101 7.82 7.30 -17.74
C ASP A 101 8.11 6.37 -18.92
N ASP A 102 9.35 5.93 -19.07
CA ASP A 102 9.86 5.07 -20.14
C ASP A 102 10.07 3.61 -19.70
N ALA A 103 9.38 3.17 -18.66
CA ALA A 103 9.55 1.82 -18.10
C ALA A 103 9.33 0.67 -19.10
N GLY A 104 8.72 0.96 -20.27
CA GLY A 104 8.48 0.00 -21.35
C GLY A 104 7.42 -1.06 -21.06
N CYS A 105 7.08 -1.26 -19.79
CA CYS A 105 6.03 -2.16 -19.32
C CYS A 105 5.51 -1.65 -17.97
N PRO A 106 4.33 -2.13 -17.51
CA PRO A 106 3.88 -1.85 -16.15
C PRO A 106 4.89 -2.31 -15.11
N THR A 107 5.06 -1.51 -14.07
CA THR A 107 5.94 -1.84 -12.95
C THR A 107 5.20 -2.74 -11.97
N ASP A 108 5.76 -3.90 -11.67
CA ASP A 108 5.17 -4.98 -10.87
C ASP A 108 6.00 -5.18 -9.61
N VAL A 109 5.38 -4.95 -8.45
CA VAL A 109 6.06 -4.97 -7.15
C VAL A 109 5.22 -5.73 -6.13
N LEU A 110 5.85 -6.63 -5.39
CA LEU A 110 5.31 -7.19 -4.16
C LEU A 110 5.77 -6.34 -2.98
N PHE A 111 4.82 -5.88 -2.18
CA PHE A 111 5.08 -5.22 -0.91
C PHE A 111 4.59 -6.09 0.24
N VAL A 112 5.44 -6.28 1.25
CA VAL A 112 5.06 -6.81 2.57
C VAL A 112 5.19 -5.66 3.55
N MET A 113 4.07 -5.25 4.13
CA MET A 113 3.97 -4.04 4.94
C MET A 113 3.53 -4.36 6.36
N TYR A 114 4.18 -3.73 7.32
CA TYR A 114 3.83 -3.78 8.73
C TYR A 114 3.24 -2.45 9.18
N GLY A 115 2.24 -2.50 10.04
CA GLY A 115 1.57 -1.30 10.55
C GLY A 115 0.65 -0.63 9.55
N ALA A 116 0.79 0.68 9.40
CA ALA A 116 -0.06 1.52 8.57
C ALA A 116 0.74 2.32 7.54
N LEU A 117 0.16 2.49 6.36
CA LEU A 117 0.55 3.51 5.40
C LEU A 117 -0.29 4.77 5.66
N LEU A 118 0.37 5.89 5.89
CA LEU A 118 -0.23 7.19 6.19
C LEU A 118 -0.06 8.09 4.98
N HIS A 119 -1.15 8.51 4.38
CA HIS A 119 -1.14 9.47 3.28
C HIS A 119 -0.93 10.88 3.84
N LEU A 120 0.02 11.62 3.28
CA LEU A 120 0.37 12.95 3.75
C LEU A 120 -0.20 14.03 2.81
N GLY A 121 -0.79 15.06 3.40
CA GLY A 121 -1.15 16.27 2.70
C GLY A 121 0.07 17.17 2.43
N PRO A 122 -0.13 18.29 1.69
CA PRO A 122 0.95 19.22 1.35
C PRO A 122 1.63 19.88 2.56
N ASP A 123 0.92 19.94 3.68
CA ASP A 123 1.39 20.47 4.97
C ASP A 123 2.01 19.40 5.88
N GLY A 124 2.13 18.14 5.38
CA GLY A 124 2.62 17.00 6.13
C GLY A 124 1.59 16.38 7.08
N SER A 125 0.36 16.89 7.11
CA SER A 125 -0.71 16.29 7.91
C SER A 125 -1.15 14.93 7.34
N VAL A 126 -1.63 14.03 8.21
CA VAL A 126 -2.18 12.74 7.78
C VAL A 126 -3.59 12.93 7.24
N VAL A 127 -3.79 12.73 5.94
CA VAL A 127 -5.09 12.87 5.26
C VAL A 127 -5.77 11.55 4.98
N GLY A 128 -5.09 10.44 5.16
CA GLY A 128 -5.62 9.09 4.96
C GLY A 128 -4.75 8.02 5.60
N THR A 129 -5.35 6.87 5.89
CA THR A 129 -4.65 5.74 6.51
C THR A 129 -5.07 4.44 5.85
N VAL A 130 -4.10 3.59 5.49
CA VAL A 130 -4.32 2.22 4.99
C VAL A 130 -3.68 1.24 5.96
N ARG A 131 -4.44 0.19 6.31
CA ARG A 131 -4.02 -0.90 7.21
C ARG A 131 -4.51 -2.24 6.66
N ALA A 132 -4.08 -3.34 7.26
CA ALA A 132 -4.50 -4.68 6.85
C ALA A 132 -6.03 -4.82 6.68
N TRP A 133 -6.84 -4.28 7.58
CA TRP A 133 -8.30 -4.36 7.51
C TRP A 133 -8.93 -3.51 6.37
N SER A 134 -8.22 -2.48 5.88
CA SER A 134 -8.73 -1.61 4.79
C SER A 134 -8.97 -2.38 3.49
N PHE A 135 -8.27 -3.49 3.29
CA PHE A 135 -8.41 -4.33 2.11
C PHE A 135 -9.62 -5.25 2.20
N LEU A 136 -9.93 -5.79 3.38
CA LEU A 136 -11.07 -6.71 3.57
C LEU A 136 -12.42 -6.02 3.30
N ALA A 137 -12.55 -4.74 3.64
CA ALA A 137 -13.76 -3.98 3.38
C ALA A 137 -14.05 -3.80 1.88
N ARG A 138 -13.02 -3.84 1.02
CA ARG A 138 -13.17 -3.77 -0.44
C ARG A 138 -13.55 -5.09 -1.08
N GLU A 139 -13.00 -6.21 -0.60
CA GLU A 139 -13.33 -7.55 -1.10
C GLU A 139 -14.78 -7.95 -0.79
N ALA A 140 -15.35 -7.44 0.31
CA ALA A 140 -16.73 -7.73 0.71
C ALA A 140 -17.80 -7.04 -0.16
N GLY A 141 -17.43 -6.35 -1.24
CA GLY A 141 -18.38 -5.80 -2.23
C GLY A 141 -19.32 -4.71 -1.72
N THR A 142 -19.06 -4.13 -0.57
CA THR A 142 -19.85 -3.01 -0.03
C THR A 142 -19.26 -1.68 -0.48
N GLY A 143 -19.53 -1.32 -1.72
CA GLY A 143 -19.47 0.08 -2.12
C GLY A 143 -20.50 0.86 -1.36
N ARG A 144 -20.15 1.43 -0.21
CA ARG A 144 -20.76 2.62 0.41
C ARG A 144 -20.07 2.96 1.73
N GLY A 145 -19.70 4.23 1.83
CA GLY A 145 -19.71 4.94 3.10
C GLY A 145 -18.38 5.00 3.83
N ARG A 146 -17.73 6.13 3.62
CA ARG A 146 -16.90 6.79 4.61
C ARG A 146 -17.56 6.63 5.99
N PRO A 147 -16.92 6.11 7.04
CA PRO A 147 -17.45 6.25 8.38
C PRO A 147 -17.27 7.71 8.77
N GLU A 148 -18.38 8.45 8.82
CA GLU A 148 -18.43 9.75 9.48
C GLU A 148 -18.06 9.57 10.96
N ALA A 149 -17.07 10.32 11.41
CA ALA A 149 -16.74 10.45 12.81
C ALA A 149 -17.96 11.06 13.52
N LYS A 150 -18.71 10.25 14.25
CA LYS A 150 -19.76 10.73 15.13
C LYS A 150 -19.12 11.42 16.34
N GLU A 151 -19.07 12.71 16.27
CA GLU A 151 -18.78 13.62 17.38
C GLU A 151 -19.80 13.36 18.49
N ARG A 152 -19.39 12.72 19.58
CA ARG A 152 -20.22 12.64 20.80
C ARG A 152 -20.07 13.97 21.55
N SER A 153 -20.96 14.91 21.29
CA SER A 153 -21.18 16.04 22.18
C SER A 153 -21.74 15.50 23.51
N ARG A 154 -20.94 15.54 24.56
CA ARG A 154 -21.44 15.41 25.92
C ARG A 154 -22.01 16.77 26.31
N GLY A 155 -23.32 16.87 26.24
CA GLY A 155 -24.04 17.95 26.92
C GLY A 155 -23.88 17.80 28.43
N VAL A 156 -23.27 18.78 29.04
CA VAL A 156 -23.34 19.00 30.48
C VAL A 156 -24.53 19.94 30.69
N THR A 157 -25.58 19.43 31.31
CA THR A 157 -26.63 20.24 31.88
C THR A 157 -26.52 20.22 33.38
N GLY A 158 -26.43 21.43 33.94
CA GLY A 158 -26.94 21.93 35.18
C GLY A 158 -26.54 21.30 36.49
#